data_174a3e3e67426d9de857f9348adbf0e4
#
_entry.id   174a3e3e67426d9de857f9348adbf0e4
#
_cell.length_a   1.000
_cell.length_b   1.000
_cell.length_c   1.000
_cell.angle_alpha   90.00
_cell.angle_beta   90.00
_cell.angle_gamma   90.00
#
_symmetry.space_group_name_H-M   'P 1'
#
loop_
_entity.id
_entity.type
_entity.pdbx_description
1 polymer ?
#
loop_
_entity_poly.entity_id
_entity_poly.type
_entity_poly.pdbx_seq_one_letter_code
_entity_poly.pdbx_strand_id
1 'polypeptide(L)'
;MLEVSRLCKNFGGLRVSRNIGMRLEKGERRVVLGPNGAGKTTFFNLLAGTLQPTSGEILLDGTPITDLNVEQRARLGLSRSYQKNNLFEGLSVRENLALAAVTARGKTSSFFSRMHESAEIREIVEEVAEMVGLEDRLDLGVAHASYGNRRQLEVGLALATRPKLLLMDEPTSGVGPGMIDAFHRLIASLPRDLTIVIIEHDLDIGFDVADRITVLNYGEVVFEGTPEETKGSDVVREIYLGDWQGDA
;
A
#
# COMPACT_ATOMS: atom_id res chain seq x y z
N MET A 1 -4.28 0.00 15.86
CA MET A 1 -4.22 -0.79 14.61
C MET A 1 -2.80 -1.21 14.28
N LEU A 2 -1.91 -0.30 13.87
CA LEU A 2 -0.48 -0.56 13.64
C LEU A 2 0.34 0.29 14.59
N GLU A 3 1.33 -0.32 15.26
CA GLU A 3 2.26 0.40 16.12
C GLU A 3 3.69 0.03 15.71
N VAL A 4 4.51 1.03 15.48
CA VAL A 4 5.92 0.92 15.14
C VAL A 4 6.72 1.65 16.19
N SER A 5 7.65 0.97 16.84
CA SER A 5 8.43 1.51 17.94
C SER A 5 9.93 1.34 17.72
N ARG A 6 10.64 2.49 17.67
CA ARG A 6 12.11 2.55 17.58
C ARG A 6 12.69 1.68 16.48
N LEU A 7 12.01 1.66 15.32
CA LEU A 7 12.38 0.80 14.19
C LEU A 7 13.65 1.31 13.53
N CYS A 8 14.66 0.46 13.44
CA CYS A 8 15.95 0.77 12.84
C CYS A 8 16.30 -0.25 11.75
N LYS A 9 16.97 0.22 10.69
CA LYS A 9 17.57 -0.64 9.67
C LYS A 9 18.93 -0.14 9.26
N ASN A 10 19.92 -1.01 9.39
CA ASN A 10 21.29 -0.78 8.95
C ASN A 10 21.65 -1.77 7.82
N PHE A 11 22.36 -1.31 6.82
CA PHE A 11 23.00 -2.12 5.79
C PHE A 11 24.52 -1.94 5.93
N GLY A 12 25.17 -2.85 6.64
CA GLY A 12 26.54 -2.66 7.06
C GLY A 12 26.69 -1.40 7.90
N GLY A 13 27.52 -0.45 7.46
CA GLY A 13 27.74 0.84 8.14
C GLY A 13 26.68 1.91 7.85
N LEU A 14 25.81 1.69 6.86
CA LEU A 14 24.78 2.67 6.45
C LEU A 14 23.50 2.50 7.27
N ARG A 15 23.14 3.55 8.01
CA ARG A 15 21.87 3.61 8.76
C ARG A 15 20.79 4.22 7.88
N VAL A 16 19.84 3.39 7.39
CA VAL A 16 18.77 3.82 6.47
C VAL A 16 17.49 4.14 7.19
N SER A 17 17.16 3.44 8.29
CA SER A 17 16.06 3.81 9.18
C SER A 17 16.59 4.00 10.59
N ARG A 18 16.18 5.10 11.22
CA ARG A 18 16.73 5.57 12.49
C ARG A 18 15.62 5.86 13.47
N ASN A 19 15.36 4.94 14.37
CA ASN A 19 14.40 5.10 15.47
C ASN A 19 12.99 5.54 14.99
N ILE A 20 12.52 4.99 13.87
CA ILE A 20 11.20 5.33 13.34
C ILE A 20 10.12 4.87 14.34
N GLY A 21 9.26 5.80 14.74
CA GLY A 21 8.03 5.56 15.50
C GLY A 21 6.83 6.00 14.68
N MET A 22 5.76 5.20 14.68
CA MET A 22 4.50 5.55 14.01
C MET A 22 3.36 4.77 14.64
N ARG A 23 2.22 5.41 14.82
CA ARG A 23 0.99 4.77 15.29
C ARG A 23 -0.17 5.09 14.35
N LEU A 24 -0.89 4.07 13.92
CA LEU A 24 -2.09 4.21 13.09
C LEU A 24 -3.31 3.71 13.85
N GLU A 25 -4.39 4.47 13.75
CA GLU A 25 -5.70 4.03 14.22
C GLU A 25 -6.41 3.18 13.15
N LYS A 26 -7.44 2.43 13.56
CA LYS A 26 -8.24 1.63 12.63
C LYS A 26 -8.99 2.55 11.66
N GLY A 27 -8.95 2.22 10.38
CA GLY A 27 -9.61 3.00 9.32
C GLY A 27 -8.84 4.25 8.89
N GLU A 28 -7.70 4.54 9.51
CA GLU A 28 -6.86 5.70 9.16
C GLU A 28 -6.18 5.51 7.80
N ARG A 29 -6.17 6.57 7.01
CA ARG A 29 -5.39 6.69 5.78
C ARG A 29 -4.15 7.51 6.06
N ARG A 30 -3.01 6.82 6.21
CA ARG A 30 -1.71 7.44 6.46
C ARG A 30 -0.92 7.54 5.16
N VAL A 31 -0.49 8.74 4.82
CA VAL A 31 0.49 8.93 3.74
C VAL A 31 1.87 9.18 4.33
N VAL A 32 2.85 8.44 3.83
CA VAL A 32 4.26 8.59 4.19
C VAL A 32 4.96 9.31 3.04
N LEU A 33 5.34 10.54 3.27
CA LEU A 33 6.03 11.41 2.32
C LEU A 33 7.53 11.52 2.64
N GLY A 34 8.29 12.04 1.70
CA GLY A 34 9.70 12.35 1.86
C GLY A 34 10.45 12.37 0.53
N PRO A 35 11.59 13.04 0.45
CA PRO A 35 12.41 13.09 -0.75
C PRO A 35 12.98 11.73 -1.16
N ASN A 36 13.60 11.67 -2.32
CA ASN A 36 14.33 10.48 -2.76
C ASN A 36 15.47 10.19 -1.79
N GLY A 37 15.64 8.92 -1.42
CA GLY A 37 16.63 8.52 -0.42
C GLY A 37 16.22 8.73 1.05
N ALA A 38 15.02 9.24 1.34
CA ALA A 38 14.53 9.43 2.71
C ALA A 38 14.35 8.12 3.52
N GLY A 39 14.38 6.96 2.85
CA GLY A 39 14.20 5.66 3.49
C GLY A 39 12.79 5.09 3.38
N LYS A 40 11.88 5.72 2.60
CA LYS A 40 10.48 5.31 2.46
C LYS A 40 10.32 3.85 2.03
N THR A 41 10.95 3.44 0.94
CA THR A 41 10.88 2.06 0.43
C THR A 41 11.46 1.06 1.42
N THR A 42 12.52 1.42 2.16
CA THR A 42 13.06 0.59 3.23
C THR A 42 12.05 0.43 4.35
N PHE A 43 11.45 1.53 4.82
CA PHE A 43 10.41 1.50 5.83
C PHE A 43 9.21 0.65 5.40
N PHE A 44 8.74 0.82 4.17
CA PHE A 44 7.67 0.00 3.61
C PHE A 44 7.99 -1.50 3.61
N ASN A 45 9.21 -1.86 3.18
CA ASN A 45 9.66 -3.24 3.16
C ASN A 45 9.78 -3.84 4.57
N LEU A 46 10.11 -3.04 5.58
CA LEU A 46 10.08 -3.42 6.99
C LEU A 46 8.63 -3.69 7.45
N LEU A 47 7.68 -2.82 7.10
CA LEU A 47 6.25 -3.01 7.40
C LEU A 47 5.67 -4.24 6.68
N ALA A 48 6.04 -4.46 5.43
CA ALA A 48 5.57 -5.59 4.63
C ALA A 48 6.18 -6.95 5.04
N GLY A 49 7.31 -6.96 5.78
CA GLY A 49 8.02 -8.17 6.17
C GLY A 49 8.92 -8.76 5.08
N THR A 50 9.17 -8.01 4.00
CA THR A 50 10.16 -8.38 2.97
C THR A 50 11.58 -8.08 3.42
N LEU A 51 11.73 -7.23 4.45
CA LEU A 51 12.98 -6.87 5.06
C LEU A 51 12.85 -6.98 6.59
N GLN A 52 13.85 -7.56 7.25
CA GLN A 52 13.90 -7.62 8.71
C GLN A 52 14.57 -6.36 9.27
N PRO A 53 14.04 -5.75 10.35
CA PRO A 53 14.69 -4.64 11.02
C PRO A 53 15.99 -5.08 11.70
N THR A 54 16.87 -4.13 11.97
CA THR A 54 18.05 -4.33 12.82
C THR A 54 17.67 -4.29 14.31
N SER A 55 16.68 -3.45 14.64
CA SER A 55 16.10 -3.34 15.98
C SER A 55 14.76 -2.61 15.92
N GLY A 56 14.02 -2.62 17.01
CA GLY A 56 12.69 -2.03 17.12
C GLY A 56 11.60 -3.08 16.98
N GLU A 57 10.35 -2.65 17.08
CA GLU A 57 9.19 -3.54 17.15
C GLU A 57 8.06 -3.04 16.24
N ILE A 58 7.32 -3.97 15.67
CA ILE A 58 6.10 -3.71 14.89
C ILE A 58 4.98 -4.58 15.46
N LEU A 59 3.87 -3.95 15.82
CA LEU A 59 2.66 -4.62 16.31
C LEU A 59 1.51 -4.36 15.33
N LEU A 60 0.74 -5.40 15.03
CA LEU A 60 -0.53 -5.32 14.29
C LEU A 60 -1.66 -5.81 15.20
N ASP A 61 -2.62 -4.95 15.51
CA ASP A 61 -3.68 -5.21 16.49
C ASP A 61 -3.13 -5.75 17.82
N GLY A 62 -2.02 -5.18 18.31
CA GLY A 62 -1.33 -5.63 19.54
C GLY A 62 -0.53 -6.93 19.38
N THR A 63 -0.56 -7.59 18.23
CA THR A 63 0.21 -8.81 17.94
C THR A 63 1.59 -8.45 17.39
N PRO A 64 2.70 -8.92 17.99
CA PRO A 64 4.03 -8.73 17.44
C PRO A 64 4.18 -9.39 16.07
N ILE A 65 4.57 -8.60 15.07
CA ILE A 65 4.79 -9.07 13.70
C ILE A 65 6.21 -8.84 13.20
N THR A 66 7.08 -8.34 14.05
CA THR A 66 8.46 -7.95 13.70
C THR A 66 9.20 -9.04 12.96
N ASP A 67 9.19 -10.26 13.50
CA ASP A 67 9.93 -11.41 12.95
C ASP A 67 9.13 -12.23 11.94
N LEU A 68 7.87 -11.84 11.68
CA LEU A 68 7.01 -12.55 10.73
C LEU A 68 7.36 -12.18 9.30
N ASN A 69 7.35 -13.18 8.42
CA ASN A 69 7.51 -12.99 6.97
C ASN A 69 6.21 -12.47 6.32
N VAL A 70 6.29 -12.15 5.02
CA VAL A 70 5.17 -11.59 4.24
C VAL A 70 3.91 -12.45 4.32
N GLU A 71 4.05 -13.78 4.16
CA GLU A 71 2.91 -14.71 4.17
C GLU A 71 2.23 -14.75 5.55
N GLN A 72 3.02 -14.77 6.61
CA GLN A 72 2.51 -14.76 7.98
C GLN A 72 1.77 -13.46 8.30
N ARG A 73 2.31 -12.30 7.86
CA ARG A 73 1.64 -11.00 8.00
C ARG A 73 0.35 -10.92 7.18
N ALA A 74 0.35 -11.49 5.97
CA ALA A 74 -0.85 -11.57 5.14
C ALA A 74 -1.99 -12.35 5.84
N ARG A 75 -1.67 -13.45 6.51
CA ARG A 75 -2.64 -14.23 7.30
C ARG A 75 -3.22 -13.44 8.49
N LEU A 76 -2.51 -12.43 8.99
CA LEU A 76 -2.99 -11.53 10.04
C LEU A 76 -3.80 -10.35 9.48
N GLY A 77 -3.89 -10.24 8.15
CA GLY A 77 -4.66 -9.20 7.48
C GLY A 77 -3.85 -7.99 7.02
N LEU A 78 -2.51 -8.11 6.89
CA LEU A 78 -1.68 -7.08 6.28
C LEU A 78 -1.45 -7.45 4.80
N SER A 79 -1.98 -6.64 3.87
CA SER A 79 -1.78 -6.84 2.45
C SER A 79 -0.94 -5.72 1.84
N ARG A 80 -0.25 -6.02 0.76
CA ARG A 80 0.55 -5.07 0.00
C ARG A 80 0.09 -5.05 -1.45
N SER A 81 -0.17 -3.87 -2.02
CA SER A 81 -0.25 -3.71 -3.46
C SER A 81 1.17 -3.74 -4.05
N TYR A 82 1.40 -4.51 -5.10
CA TYR A 82 2.73 -4.66 -5.69
C TYR A 82 2.96 -3.64 -6.81
N GLN A 83 4.20 -3.14 -6.91
CA GLN A 83 4.60 -2.13 -7.91
C GLN A 83 4.73 -2.67 -9.33
N LYS A 84 4.98 -3.95 -9.57
CA LYS A 84 5.17 -4.53 -10.91
C LYS A 84 4.87 -6.05 -10.96
N ASN A 85 4.10 -6.44 -12.01
CA ASN A 85 4.08 -7.77 -12.64
C ASN A 85 3.64 -8.97 -11.78
N ASN A 86 2.71 -8.80 -10.84
CA ASN A 86 2.11 -9.95 -10.15
C ASN A 86 0.77 -10.39 -10.76
N LEU A 87 0.47 -9.89 -11.96
CA LEU A 87 -0.71 -10.29 -12.70
C LEU A 87 -0.42 -11.56 -13.50
N PHE A 88 -1.33 -12.51 -13.43
CA PHE A 88 -1.31 -13.67 -14.30
C PHE A 88 -1.88 -13.28 -15.66
N GLU A 89 -1.01 -12.92 -16.60
CA GLU A 89 -1.41 -12.39 -17.92
C GLU A 89 -2.23 -13.39 -18.75
N GLY A 90 -2.04 -14.69 -18.54
CA GLY A 90 -2.82 -15.75 -19.19
C GLY A 90 -4.22 -15.95 -18.63
N LEU A 91 -4.60 -15.20 -17.58
CA LEU A 91 -5.90 -15.27 -16.92
C LEU A 91 -6.70 -13.99 -17.17
N SER A 92 -8.03 -14.08 -17.00
CA SER A 92 -8.93 -12.92 -16.99
C SER A 92 -8.80 -12.11 -15.69
N VAL A 93 -9.40 -10.91 -15.64
CA VAL A 93 -9.55 -10.09 -14.44
C VAL A 93 -10.23 -10.91 -13.33
N ARG A 94 -11.36 -11.56 -13.65
CA ARG A 94 -12.12 -12.44 -12.75
C ARG A 94 -11.25 -13.51 -12.12
N GLU A 95 -10.50 -14.21 -12.95
CA GLU A 95 -9.64 -15.33 -12.50
C GLU A 95 -8.50 -14.86 -11.63
N ASN A 96 -7.89 -13.71 -11.93
CA ASN A 96 -6.87 -13.10 -11.09
C ASN A 96 -7.42 -12.74 -9.69
N LEU A 97 -8.57 -12.06 -9.62
CA LEU A 97 -9.22 -11.70 -8.35
C LEU A 97 -9.63 -12.96 -7.56
N ALA A 98 -10.21 -13.95 -8.23
CA ALA A 98 -10.59 -15.21 -7.59
C ALA A 98 -9.39 -15.96 -7.02
N LEU A 99 -8.25 -15.97 -7.73
CA LEU A 99 -7.00 -16.57 -7.27
C LEU A 99 -6.51 -15.92 -5.97
N ALA A 100 -6.52 -14.60 -5.90
CA ALA A 100 -6.14 -13.86 -4.71
C ALA A 100 -7.07 -14.18 -3.52
N ALA A 101 -8.39 -14.19 -3.75
CA ALA A 101 -9.39 -14.49 -2.74
C ALA A 101 -9.28 -15.93 -2.19
N VAL A 102 -9.03 -16.92 -3.05
CA VAL A 102 -8.86 -18.33 -2.65
C VAL A 102 -7.56 -18.55 -1.88
N THR A 103 -6.46 -17.93 -2.35
CA THR A 103 -5.14 -18.07 -1.73
C THR A 103 -5.13 -17.51 -0.31
N ALA A 104 -5.75 -16.37 -0.09
CA ALA A 104 -5.86 -15.76 1.24
C ALA A 104 -6.58 -16.66 2.26
N ARG A 105 -7.45 -17.58 1.80
CA ARG A 105 -8.18 -18.52 2.66
C ARG A 105 -7.45 -19.85 2.89
N GLY A 106 -6.24 -20.01 2.37
CA GLY A 106 -5.44 -21.22 2.54
C GLY A 106 -6.03 -22.48 1.87
N LYS A 107 -6.96 -22.31 0.94
CA LYS A 107 -7.71 -23.41 0.31
C LYS A 107 -7.17 -23.79 -1.08
N THR A 108 -5.86 -23.91 -1.22
CA THR A 108 -5.18 -24.08 -2.52
C THR A 108 -5.32 -25.46 -3.18
N SER A 109 -5.71 -26.52 -2.44
CA SER A 109 -5.65 -27.91 -2.92
C SER A 109 -6.70 -28.34 -3.99
N SER A 110 -7.67 -27.47 -4.35
CA SER A 110 -8.58 -27.70 -5.48
C SER A 110 -9.04 -26.35 -6.07
N PHE A 111 -8.06 -25.64 -6.56
CA PHE A 111 -8.20 -24.25 -6.99
C PHE A 111 -9.26 -24.07 -8.09
N PHE A 112 -9.18 -24.82 -9.18
CA PHE A 112 -10.07 -24.62 -10.32
C PHE A 112 -11.54 -24.94 -10.06
N SER A 113 -11.84 -26.00 -9.30
CA SER A 113 -13.23 -26.33 -8.99
C SER A 113 -13.89 -25.33 -8.04
N ARG A 114 -13.14 -24.79 -7.08
CA ARG A 114 -13.66 -23.84 -6.09
C ARG A 114 -13.77 -22.40 -6.60
N MET A 115 -12.96 -22.03 -7.57
CA MET A 115 -12.98 -20.69 -8.18
C MET A 115 -14.32 -20.42 -8.87
N HIS A 116 -14.90 -21.44 -9.54
CA HIS A 116 -16.15 -21.30 -10.27
C HIS A 116 -17.41 -21.68 -9.46
N GLU A 117 -17.27 -22.48 -8.40
CA GLU A 117 -18.40 -23.05 -7.67
C GLU A 117 -18.72 -22.32 -6.35
N SER A 118 -17.76 -21.56 -5.76
CA SER A 118 -17.99 -20.89 -4.48
C SER A 118 -18.73 -19.56 -4.67
N ALA A 119 -19.96 -19.49 -4.14
CA ALA A 119 -20.73 -18.23 -4.10
C ALA A 119 -19.97 -17.11 -3.37
N GLU A 120 -19.27 -17.45 -2.28
CA GLU A 120 -18.43 -16.52 -1.52
C GLU A 120 -17.32 -15.90 -2.37
N ILE A 121 -16.64 -16.70 -3.20
CA ILE A 121 -15.56 -16.18 -4.07
C ILE A 121 -16.12 -15.27 -5.15
N ARG A 122 -17.28 -15.63 -5.73
CA ARG A 122 -17.93 -14.76 -6.73
C ARG A 122 -18.33 -13.42 -6.14
N GLU A 123 -18.93 -13.41 -4.97
CA GLU A 123 -19.31 -12.18 -4.26
C GLU A 123 -18.10 -11.27 -4.03
N ILE A 124 -16.97 -11.83 -3.57
CA ILE A 124 -15.74 -11.05 -3.38
C ILE A 124 -15.21 -10.49 -4.71
N VAL A 125 -15.24 -11.29 -5.76
CA VAL A 125 -14.77 -10.86 -7.08
C VAL A 125 -15.62 -9.71 -7.61
N GLU A 126 -16.94 -9.79 -7.50
CA GLU A 126 -17.88 -8.77 -7.94
C GLU A 126 -17.74 -7.50 -7.11
N GLU A 127 -17.72 -7.60 -5.78
CA GLU A 127 -17.52 -6.49 -4.84
C GLU A 127 -16.19 -5.76 -5.12
N VAL A 128 -15.09 -6.52 -5.25
CA VAL A 128 -13.77 -5.92 -5.50
C VAL A 128 -13.68 -5.32 -6.89
N ALA A 129 -14.26 -5.96 -7.90
CA ALA A 129 -14.27 -5.41 -9.26
C ALA A 129 -15.00 -4.06 -9.31
N GLU A 130 -16.14 -3.94 -8.63
CA GLU A 130 -16.88 -2.68 -8.48
C GLU A 130 -16.02 -1.62 -7.76
N MET A 131 -15.38 -1.98 -6.63
CA MET A 131 -14.50 -1.06 -5.89
C MET A 131 -13.39 -0.48 -6.75
N VAL A 132 -12.80 -1.28 -7.64
CA VAL A 132 -11.66 -0.85 -8.48
C VAL A 132 -12.08 -0.39 -9.88
N GLY A 133 -13.38 -0.36 -10.21
CA GLY A 133 -13.91 0.08 -11.51
C GLY A 133 -13.60 -0.89 -12.66
N LEU A 134 -13.65 -2.20 -12.40
CA LEU A 134 -13.42 -3.27 -13.37
C LEU A 134 -14.63 -4.21 -13.53
N GLU A 135 -15.81 -3.83 -13.03
CA GLU A 135 -17.06 -4.63 -13.08
C GLU A 135 -17.45 -5.03 -14.49
N ASP A 136 -17.33 -4.14 -15.46
CA ASP A 136 -17.62 -4.39 -16.88
C ASP A 136 -16.48 -5.11 -17.63
N ARG A 137 -15.40 -5.45 -16.94
CA ARG A 137 -14.16 -5.99 -17.53
C ARG A 137 -13.72 -7.31 -16.92
N LEU A 138 -14.57 -7.95 -16.14
CA LEU A 138 -14.25 -9.19 -15.43
C LEU A 138 -13.74 -10.30 -16.36
N ASP A 139 -14.28 -10.40 -17.56
CA ASP A 139 -13.90 -11.43 -18.54
C ASP A 139 -12.80 -10.98 -19.51
N LEU A 140 -12.25 -9.76 -19.32
CA LEU A 140 -11.12 -9.26 -20.09
C LEU A 140 -9.86 -10.04 -19.71
N GLY A 141 -9.17 -10.61 -20.71
CA GLY A 141 -7.85 -11.21 -20.53
C GLY A 141 -6.82 -10.14 -20.14
N VAL A 142 -6.06 -10.36 -19.07
CA VAL A 142 -5.10 -9.38 -18.54
C VAL A 142 -4.02 -9.01 -19.54
N ALA A 143 -3.63 -9.93 -20.45
CA ALA A 143 -2.71 -9.64 -21.55
C ALA A 143 -3.18 -8.48 -22.45
N HIS A 144 -4.50 -8.26 -22.58
CA HIS A 144 -5.12 -7.21 -23.39
C HIS A 144 -5.57 -5.99 -22.57
N ALA A 145 -5.39 -6.02 -21.24
CA ALA A 145 -5.77 -4.93 -20.37
C ALA A 145 -4.85 -3.71 -20.58
N SER A 146 -5.45 -2.51 -20.57
CA SER A 146 -4.69 -1.26 -20.56
C SER A 146 -3.82 -1.15 -19.30
N TYR A 147 -2.81 -0.28 -19.33
CA TYR A 147 -1.98 -0.02 -18.15
C TYR A 147 -2.84 0.37 -16.92
N GLY A 148 -3.85 1.22 -17.13
CA GLY A 148 -4.78 1.63 -16.06
C GLY A 148 -5.56 0.47 -15.47
N ASN A 149 -6.13 -0.39 -16.31
CA ASN A 149 -6.86 -1.55 -15.84
C ASN A 149 -5.96 -2.54 -15.08
N ARG A 150 -4.72 -2.71 -15.53
CA ARG A 150 -3.73 -3.53 -14.81
C ARG A 150 -3.45 -2.95 -13.43
N ARG A 151 -3.31 -1.62 -13.34
CA ARG A 151 -3.08 -0.94 -12.06
C ARG A 151 -4.26 -1.05 -11.10
N GLN A 152 -5.50 -0.88 -11.62
CA GLN A 152 -6.72 -1.13 -10.86
C GLN A 152 -6.78 -2.59 -10.36
N LEU A 153 -6.44 -3.55 -11.23
CA LEU A 153 -6.41 -4.96 -10.87
C LEU A 153 -5.36 -5.28 -9.79
N GLU A 154 -4.18 -4.67 -9.82
CA GLU A 154 -3.14 -4.83 -8.78
C GLU A 154 -3.67 -4.41 -7.39
N VAL A 155 -4.40 -3.30 -7.32
CA VAL A 155 -5.09 -2.90 -6.08
C VAL A 155 -6.19 -3.90 -5.74
N GLY A 156 -6.97 -4.33 -6.73
CA GLY A 156 -8.02 -5.34 -6.56
C GLY A 156 -7.50 -6.66 -5.99
N LEU A 157 -6.33 -7.14 -6.43
CA LEU A 157 -5.72 -8.36 -5.86
C LEU A 157 -5.46 -8.24 -4.36
N ALA A 158 -4.96 -7.08 -3.93
CA ALA A 158 -4.73 -6.84 -2.51
C ALA A 158 -6.05 -6.76 -1.73
N LEU A 159 -7.08 -6.10 -2.26
CA LEU A 159 -8.41 -6.00 -1.66
C LEU A 159 -9.14 -7.36 -1.60
N ALA A 160 -8.98 -8.21 -2.61
CA ALA A 160 -9.58 -9.54 -2.65
C ALA A 160 -9.13 -10.47 -1.49
N THR A 161 -7.99 -10.14 -0.86
CA THR A 161 -7.55 -10.83 0.36
C THR A 161 -8.32 -10.40 1.61
N ARG A 162 -9.20 -9.37 1.53
CA ARG A 162 -9.93 -8.73 2.63
C ARG A 162 -8.99 -8.30 3.77
N PRO A 163 -8.03 -7.41 3.49
CA PRO A 163 -7.05 -6.99 4.47
C PRO A 163 -7.66 -6.05 5.52
N LYS A 164 -7.04 -6.02 6.71
CA LYS A 164 -7.28 -5.00 7.74
C LYS A 164 -6.40 -3.77 7.52
N LEU A 165 -5.20 -4.00 6.98
CA LEU A 165 -4.18 -3.00 6.65
C LEU A 165 -3.68 -3.22 5.23
N LEU A 166 -3.85 -2.21 4.39
CA LEU A 166 -3.36 -2.19 3.02
C LEU A 166 -2.15 -1.26 2.91
N LEU A 167 -1.05 -1.80 2.42
CA LEU A 167 0.16 -1.03 2.11
C LEU A 167 0.23 -0.76 0.61
N MET A 168 0.40 0.50 0.20
CA MET A 168 0.56 0.92 -1.20
C MET A 168 1.88 1.68 -1.38
N ASP A 169 2.68 1.27 -2.37
CA ASP A 169 4.00 1.85 -2.65
C ASP A 169 3.96 2.58 -3.99
N GLU A 170 4.01 3.92 -3.94
CA GLU A 170 3.93 4.82 -5.10
C GLU A 170 2.86 4.42 -6.12
N PRO A 171 1.59 4.30 -5.70
CA PRO A 171 0.54 3.76 -6.55
C PRO A 171 0.26 4.61 -7.79
N THR A 172 0.68 5.88 -7.81
CA THR A 172 0.52 6.82 -8.92
C THR A 172 1.78 6.96 -9.77
N SER A 173 2.87 6.23 -9.45
CA SER A 173 4.12 6.32 -10.21
C SER A 173 3.95 5.87 -11.65
N GLY A 174 4.37 6.73 -12.59
CA GLY A 174 4.34 6.44 -14.02
C GLY A 174 2.95 6.55 -14.67
N VAL A 175 1.96 7.10 -13.98
CA VAL A 175 0.61 7.36 -14.54
C VAL A 175 0.45 8.82 -14.97
N GLY A 176 -0.38 9.05 -15.99
CA GLY A 176 -0.72 10.41 -16.43
C GLY A 176 -1.75 11.08 -15.50
N PRO A 177 -1.91 12.42 -15.60
CA PRO A 177 -2.77 13.20 -14.70
C PRO A 177 -4.20 12.66 -14.54
N GLY A 178 -4.85 12.26 -15.65
CA GLY A 178 -6.23 11.72 -15.59
C GLY A 178 -6.36 10.40 -14.82
N MET A 179 -5.27 9.66 -14.68
CA MET A 179 -5.22 8.44 -13.88
C MET A 179 -4.95 8.73 -12.39
N ILE A 180 -4.28 9.82 -12.07
CA ILE A 180 -4.11 10.28 -10.69
C ILE A 180 -5.48 10.57 -10.08
N ASP A 181 -6.33 11.34 -10.78
CA ASP A 181 -7.70 11.62 -10.33
C ASP A 181 -8.54 10.34 -10.16
N ALA A 182 -8.38 9.39 -11.08
CA ALA A 182 -9.07 8.10 -10.96
C ALA A 182 -8.60 7.31 -9.73
N PHE A 183 -7.30 7.36 -9.43
CA PHE A 183 -6.74 6.74 -8.24
C PHE A 183 -7.22 7.43 -6.95
N HIS A 184 -7.28 8.76 -6.91
CA HIS A 184 -7.85 9.49 -5.77
C HIS A 184 -9.30 9.08 -5.51
N ARG A 185 -10.13 9.00 -6.56
CA ARG A 185 -11.51 8.51 -6.43
C ARG A 185 -11.56 7.08 -5.92
N LEU A 186 -10.68 6.21 -6.42
CA LEU A 186 -10.57 4.84 -5.94
C LEU A 186 -10.26 4.81 -4.44
N ILE A 187 -9.21 5.51 -3.98
CA ILE A 187 -8.88 5.54 -2.55
C ILE A 187 -10.03 6.14 -1.74
N ALA A 188 -10.69 7.17 -2.25
CA ALA A 188 -11.84 7.79 -1.57
C ALA A 188 -13.04 6.83 -1.42
N SER A 189 -13.26 5.95 -2.40
CA SER A 189 -14.37 4.97 -2.40
C SER A 189 -14.12 3.74 -1.52
N LEU A 190 -12.86 3.46 -1.14
CA LEU A 190 -12.55 2.30 -0.30
C LEU A 190 -13.23 2.38 1.07
N PRO A 191 -13.62 1.23 1.66
CA PRO A 191 -14.28 1.17 2.96
C PRO A 191 -13.50 1.94 4.05
N ARG A 192 -14.22 2.68 4.90
CA ARG A 192 -13.60 3.49 5.96
C ARG A 192 -13.08 2.69 7.15
N ASP A 193 -13.37 1.42 7.23
CA ASP A 193 -12.79 0.50 8.22
C ASP A 193 -11.48 -0.15 7.74
N LEU A 194 -11.15 -0.04 6.44
CA LEU A 194 -9.85 -0.43 5.89
C LEU A 194 -8.79 0.62 6.24
N THR A 195 -7.79 0.19 7.00
CA THR A 195 -6.62 1.03 7.29
C THR A 195 -5.66 1.01 6.10
N ILE A 196 -5.13 2.16 5.70
CA ILE A 196 -4.29 2.27 4.51
C ILE A 196 -3.01 3.04 4.85
N VAL A 197 -1.86 2.52 4.42
CA VAL A 197 -0.58 3.25 4.39
C VAL A 197 -0.15 3.39 2.93
N ILE A 198 0.02 4.62 2.49
CA ILE A 198 0.47 4.96 1.14
C ILE A 198 1.84 5.61 1.25
N ILE A 199 2.80 5.12 0.49
CA ILE A 199 4.07 5.82 0.29
C ILE A 199 3.98 6.59 -1.01
N GLU A 200 4.26 7.89 -0.94
CA GLU A 200 4.30 8.78 -2.09
C GLU A 200 5.47 9.76 -1.98
N HIS A 201 5.83 10.32 -3.11
CA HIS A 201 6.81 11.41 -3.18
C HIS A 201 6.17 12.74 -3.60
N ASP A 202 4.96 12.68 -4.15
CA ASP A 202 4.17 13.84 -4.55
C ASP A 202 3.30 14.33 -3.38
N LEU A 203 3.48 15.60 -3.01
CA LEU A 203 2.76 16.24 -1.90
C LEU A 203 1.26 16.37 -2.20
N ASP A 204 0.91 16.77 -3.43
CA ASP A 204 -0.48 17.04 -3.79
C ASP A 204 -1.33 15.77 -3.69
N ILE A 205 -0.79 14.65 -4.16
CA ILE A 205 -1.42 13.33 -4.02
C ILE A 205 -1.62 12.96 -2.55
N GLY A 206 -0.58 13.20 -1.74
CA GLY A 206 -0.64 12.91 -0.30
C GLY A 206 -1.74 13.70 0.41
N PHE A 207 -1.90 14.99 0.06
CA PHE A 207 -2.87 15.88 0.70
C PHE A 207 -4.32 15.50 0.42
N ASP A 208 -4.62 14.98 -0.77
CA ASP A 208 -5.99 14.70 -1.20
C ASP A 208 -6.58 13.43 -0.57
N VAL A 209 -5.73 12.47 -0.19
CA VAL A 209 -6.20 11.15 0.27
C VAL A 209 -5.93 10.86 1.75
N ALA A 210 -5.06 11.63 2.42
CA ALA A 210 -4.62 11.35 3.77
C ALA A 210 -5.56 11.89 4.86
N ASP A 211 -5.78 11.09 5.91
CA ASP A 211 -6.24 11.61 7.20
C ASP A 211 -5.07 12.20 8.00
N ARG A 212 -3.88 11.57 7.88
CA ARG A 212 -2.63 12.04 8.49
C ARG A 212 -1.44 11.76 7.57
N ILE A 213 -0.42 12.60 7.70
CA ILE A 213 0.82 12.53 6.93
C ILE A 213 2.00 12.33 7.89
N THR A 214 2.89 11.44 7.53
CA THR A 214 4.20 11.27 8.17
C THR A 214 5.28 11.62 7.17
N VAL A 215 6.18 12.55 7.50
CA VAL A 215 7.28 12.93 6.61
C VAL A 215 8.56 12.29 7.11
N LEU A 216 9.19 11.50 6.23
CA LEU A 216 10.49 10.88 6.43
C LEU A 216 11.58 11.71 5.77
N ASN A 217 12.69 11.92 6.46
CA ASN A 217 13.90 12.48 5.90
C ASN A 217 15.12 11.81 6.53
N TYR A 218 16.11 11.40 5.72
CA TYR A 218 17.32 10.70 6.16
C TYR A 218 17.08 9.54 7.14
N GLY A 219 15.98 8.81 6.97
CA GLY A 219 15.60 7.65 7.78
C GLY A 219 14.94 7.96 9.11
N GLU A 220 14.54 9.18 9.35
CA GLU A 220 13.85 9.63 10.57
C GLU A 220 12.49 10.23 10.25
N VAL A 221 11.54 10.14 11.18
CA VAL A 221 10.29 10.90 11.11
C VAL A 221 10.60 12.32 11.56
N VAL A 222 10.46 13.29 10.65
CA VAL A 222 10.74 14.70 10.91
C VAL A 222 9.49 15.53 11.13
N PHE A 223 8.34 15.01 10.68
CA PHE A 223 7.03 15.64 10.89
C PHE A 223 5.92 14.59 10.86
N GLU A 224 4.88 14.82 11.66
CA GLU A 224 3.63 14.07 11.63
C GLU A 224 2.46 14.99 11.96
N GLY A 225 1.44 15.03 11.10
CA GLY A 225 0.27 15.90 11.27
C GLY A 225 -0.84 15.63 10.29
N THR A 226 -1.87 16.47 10.30
CA THR A 226 -2.92 16.51 9.26
C THR A 226 -2.37 17.09 7.96
N PRO A 227 -3.08 16.93 6.81
CA PRO A 227 -2.71 17.61 5.57
C PRO A 227 -2.54 19.14 5.74
N GLU A 228 -3.43 19.80 6.51
CA GLU A 228 -3.37 21.24 6.77
C GLU A 228 -2.14 21.62 7.59
N GLU A 229 -1.85 20.88 8.66
CA GLU A 229 -0.65 21.09 9.47
C GLU A 229 0.62 20.86 8.66
N THR A 230 0.61 19.86 7.75
CA THR A 230 1.74 19.58 6.87
C THR A 230 2.01 20.70 5.87
N LYS A 231 0.95 21.25 5.25
CA LYS A 231 1.05 22.42 4.34
C LYS A 231 1.60 23.66 5.04
N GLY A 232 1.27 23.85 6.33
CA GLY A 232 1.73 24.97 7.16
C GLY A 232 3.13 24.81 7.75
N SER A 233 3.74 23.62 7.64
CA SER A 233 5.01 23.31 8.31
C SER A 233 6.22 23.86 7.56
N ASP A 234 7.01 24.70 8.22
CA ASP A 234 8.28 25.21 7.67
C ASP A 234 9.31 24.09 7.49
N VAL A 235 9.33 23.09 8.38
CA VAL A 235 10.20 21.91 8.29
C VAL A 235 9.93 21.12 7.00
N VAL A 236 8.64 20.90 6.69
CA VAL A 236 8.24 20.21 5.45
C VAL A 236 8.61 21.04 4.23
N ARG A 237 8.35 22.35 4.30
CA ARG A 237 8.69 23.26 3.21
C ARG A 237 10.19 23.29 2.92
N GLU A 238 11.04 23.35 3.93
CA GLU A 238 12.50 23.30 3.76
C GLU A 238 12.97 22.01 3.08
N ILE A 239 12.40 20.86 3.44
CA ILE A 239 12.77 19.56 2.88
C ILE A 239 12.48 19.51 1.38
N TYR A 240 11.32 20.05 0.96
CA TYR A 240 10.89 19.99 -0.43
C TYR A 240 11.38 21.16 -1.28
N LEU A 241 11.58 22.36 -0.69
CA LEU A 241 12.14 23.51 -1.39
C LEU A 241 13.69 23.52 -1.36
N GLY A 242 14.32 22.88 -0.37
CA GLY A 242 15.78 22.74 -0.31
C GLY A 242 16.34 21.88 -1.43
N ASP A 243 15.55 20.94 -1.98
CA ASP A 243 15.87 20.20 -3.20
C ASP A 243 15.63 21.03 -4.48
N TRP A 244 14.99 22.19 -4.37
CA TRP A 244 14.74 23.15 -5.43
C TRP A 244 15.84 24.24 -5.42
N GLN A 245 17.10 23.87 -5.50
CA GLN A 245 18.17 24.78 -5.93
C GLN A 245 17.97 25.00 -7.43
N GLY A 246 17.15 26.04 -7.71
CA GLY A 246 16.74 26.40 -9.02
C GLY A 246 17.93 26.58 -9.95
N ASP A 247 17.80 26.06 -11.14
CA ASP A 247 18.46 26.58 -12.31
C ASP A 247 18.02 28.03 -12.47
N ALA A 248 18.93 28.96 -12.13
CA ALA A 248 18.85 30.38 -12.43
C ALA A 248 19.61 30.64 -13.73
#